data_3967e93749f4c989fdf289d802a38be7
#
_entry.id   3967e93749f4c989fdf289d802a38be7
#
_cell.length_a   1.000
_cell.length_b   1.000
_cell.length_c   1.000
_cell.angle_alpha   90.00
_cell.angle_beta   90.00
_cell.angle_gamma   90.00
#
_symmetry.space_group_name_H-M   'P 1'
#
loop_
_entity.id
_entity.type
_entity.pdbx_description
1 polymer ?
#
loop_
_entity_poly.entity_id
_entity_poly.type
_entity_poly.pdbx_seq_one_letter_code
_entity_poly.pdbx_strand_id
1 'polypeptide(L)'
;LQRLAKTECPYPVLKDAFLFSCLSGMRWSDINKLTWAEVQEFDGGTRIVFRQKKTKGLEYLDIAGQAVRYMGQRGKADERVFAGLKYSAWHNLALREWCLKAGITKHITFHCGRHTFAVLQLSLGTEIYTVSKLLGHRELKTTQVYAQIMDAKKREAVNRIPEL
;
A
#
# COMPACT_ATOMS: atom_id res chain seq x y z
N LEU A 1 -1.00 -7.70 9.49
CA LEU A 1 -2.01 -6.93 8.77
C LEU A 1 -3.42 -7.43 9.08
N GLN A 2 -3.70 -8.74 9.05
CA GLN A 2 -5.04 -9.32 9.33
C GLN A 2 -5.59 -8.89 10.69
N ARG A 3 -4.77 -8.95 11.76
CA ARG A 3 -5.17 -8.53 13.10
C ARG A 3 -5.52 -7.04 13.14
N LEU A 4 -4.73 -6.19 12.48
CA LEU A 4 -4.99 -4.76 12.38
C LEU A 4 -6.31 -4.48 11.64
N ALA A 5 -6.58 -5.17 10.54
CA ALA A 5 -7.83 -5.03 9.78
C ALA A 5 -9.08 -5.37 10.61
N LYS A 6 -8.98 -6.37 11.51
CA LYS A 6 -10.07 -6.79 12.42
C LYS A 6 -10.25 -5.86 13.63
N THR A 7 -9.25 -5.03 13.96
CA THR A 7 -9.31 -4.12 15.09
C THR A 7 -10.12 -2.89 14.72
N GLU A 8 -11.00 -2.46 15.61
CA GLU A 8 -11.80 -1.25 15.44
C GLU A 8 -10.94 0.01 15.48
N CYS A 9 -11.19 0.94 14.56
CA CYS A 9 -10.55 2.24 14.47
C CYS A 9 -11.61 3.34 14.58
N PRO A 10 -11.43 4.36 15.45
CA PRO A 10 -12.42 5.44 15.61
C PRO A 10 -12.58 6.33 14.37
N TYR A 11 -11.64 6.24 13.42
CA TYR A 11 -11.67 6.98 12.15
C TYR A 11 -11.71 6.00 10.96
N PRO A 12 -12.90 5.60 10.47
CA PRO A 12 -13.04 4.62 9.39
C PRO A 12 -12.23 4.99 8.13
N VAL A 13 -12.28 6.24 7.69
CA VAL A 13 -11.53 6.70 6.52
C VAL A 13 -10.01 6.56 6.68
N LEU A 14 -9.48 6.74 7.90
CA LEU A 14 -8.06 6.53 8.19
C LEU A 14 -7.70 5.05 8.10
N LYS A 15 -8.54 4.18 8.67
CA LYS A 15 -8.39 2.72 8.60
C LYS A 15 -8.37 2.25 7.16
N ASP A 16 -9.37 2.63 6.37
CA ASP A 16 -9.52 2.21 4.99
C ASP A 16 -8.36 2.71 4.13
N ALA A 17 -7.99 3.99 4.24
CA ALA A 17 -6.86 4.56 3.52
C ALA A 17 -5.52 3.91 3.88
N PHE A 18 -5.29 3.58 5.16
CA PHE A 18 -4.07 2.93 5.60
C PHE A 18 -3.98 1.48 5.10
N LEU A 19 -5.07 0.71 5.23
CA LEU A 19 -5.13 -0.67 4.71
C LEU A 19 -5.03 -0.70 3.19
N PHE A 20 -5.66 0.26 2.50
CA PHE A 20 -5.47 0.46 1.07
C PHE A 20 -4.00 0.72 0.71
N SER A 21 -3.30 1.57 1.47
CA SER A 21 -1.85 1.80 1.29
C SER A 21 -1.03 0.52 1.48
N CYS A 22 -1.38 -0.32 2.46
CA CYS A 22 -0.74 -1.61 2.70
C CYS A 22 -0.93 -2.61 1.56
N LEU A 23 -1.98 -2.48 0.76
CA LEU A 23 -2.35 -3.41 -0.31
C LEU A 23 -2.07 -2.88 -1.72
N SER A 24 -1.85 -1.58 -1.87
CA SER A 24 -1.58 -0.91 -3.15
C SER A 24 -0.19 -0.30 -3.28
N GLY A 25 0.47 -0.05 -2.15
CA GLY A 25 1.75 0.65 -2.11
C GLY A 25 1.65 2.16 -2.39
N MET A 26 0.47 2.72 -2.58
CA MET A 26 0.30 4.15 -2.84
C MET A 26 0.74 5.00 -1.65
N ARG A 27 1.32 6.17 -1.94
CA ARG A 27 1.72 7.15 -0.92
C ARG A 27 0.50 7.86 -0.35
N TRP A 28 0.58 8.28 0.90
CA TRP A 28 -0.45 9.11 1.54
C TRP A 28 -0.88 10.30 0.68
N SER A 29 0.09 11.01 0.09
CA SER A 29 -0.16 12.19 -0.72
C SER A 29 -0.97 11.90 -2.00
N ASP A 30 -0.83 10.69 -2.54
CA ASP A 30 -1.55 10.27 -3.73
C ASP A 30 -2.93 9.70 -3.36
N ILE A 31 -3.02 8.94 -2.27
CA ILE A 31 -4.29 8.46 -1.69
C ILE A 31 -5.19 9.64 -1.29
N ASN A 32 -4.64 10.66 -0.62
CA ASN A 32 -5.41 11.80 -0.15
C ASN A 32 -6.05 12.64 -1.27
N LYS A 33 -5.45 12.66 -2.46
CA LYS A 33 -5.99 13.39 -3.61
C LYS A 33 -6.78 12.52 -4.58
N LEU A 34 -6.72 11.19 -4.43
CA LEU A 34 -7.32 10.23 -5.36
C LEU A 34 -8.82 10.50 -5.53
N THR A 35 -9.25 10.66 -6.77
CA THR A 35 -10.65 10.84 -7.14
C THR A 35 -11.20 9.62 -7.88
N TRP A 36 -12.50 9.49 -7.93
CA TRP A 36 -13.16 8.42 -8.67
C TRP A 36 -12.96 8.50 -10.18
N ALA A 37 -12.64 9.67 -10.74
CA ALA A 37 -12.25 9.84 -12.14
C ALA A 37 -10.94 9.10 -12.48
N GLU A 38 -10.04 8.95 -11.50
CA GLU A 38 -8.75 8.26 -11.66
C GLU A 38 -8.88 6.73 -11.52
N VAL A 39 -10.05 6.21 -11.09
CA VAL A 39 -10.34 4.78 -10.91
C VAL A 39 -11.08 4.25 -12.13
N GLN A 40 -10.44 3.36 -12.86
CA GLN A 40 -10.96 2.75 -14.08
C GLN A 40 -11.22 1.26 -13.85
N GLU A 41 -12.36 0.79 -14.33
CA GLU A 41 -12.70 -0.62 -14.38
C GLU A 41 -12.50 -1.13 -15.81
N PHE A 42 -11.96 -2.31 -15.95
CA PHE A 42 -11.73 -2.98 -17.22
C PHE A 42 -11.96 -4.49 -17.06
N ASP A 43 -12.03 -5.18 -18.17
CA ASP A 43 -12.15 -6.64 -18.17
C ASP A 43 -10.86 -7.26 -17.60
N GLY A 44 -10.92 -7.70 -16.36
CA GLY A 44 -9.76 -8.21 -15.59
C GLY A 44 -9.49 -7.48 -14.29
N GLY A 45 -10.14 -6.33 -13.99
CA GLY A 45 -10.01 -5.70 -12.68
C GLY A 45 -10.13 -4.19 -12.64
N THR A 46 -9.51 -3.63 -11.62
CA THR A 46 -9.52 -2.19 -11.34
C THR A 46 -8.12 -1.62 -11.51
N ARG A 47 -8.00 -0.51 -12.22
CA ARG A 47 -6.76 0.25 -12.44
C ARG A 47 -6.93 1.69 -11.97
N ILE A 48 -5.90 2.21 -11.30
CA ILE A 48 -5.81 3.63 -10.98
C ILE A 48 -4.82 4.28 -11.96
N VAL A 49 -5.26 5.35 -12.62
CA VAL A 49 -4.45 6.16 -13.53
C VAL A 49 -4.30 7.54 -12.91
N PHE A 50 -3.13 7.86 -12.41
CA PHE A 50 -2.93 9.09 -11.63
C PHE A 50 -1.56 9.72 -11.86
N ARG A 51 -1.45 11.03 -11.60
CA ARG A 51 -0.15 11.69 -11.53
C ARG A 51 0.37 11.70 -10.11
N GLN A 52 1.55 11.13 -9.90
CA GLN A 52 2.18 11.19 -8.57
C GLN A 52 2.42 12.63 -8.14
N LYS A 53 2.03 12.97 -6.91
CA LYS A 53 2.26 14.32 -6.36
C LYS A 53 3.74 14.66 -6.27
N LYS A 54 4.58 13.72 -5.86
CA LYS A 54 6.02 13.93 -5.64
C LYS A 54 6.82 14.00 -6.94
N THR A 55 6.59 13.09 -7.88
CA THR A 55 7.42 12.94 -9.09
C THR A 55 6.81 13.54 -10.34
N LYS A 56 5.50 13.92 -10.29
CA LYS A 56 4.68 14.42 -11.42
C LYS A 56 4.54 13.45 -12.59
N GLY A 57 5.06 12.22 -12.46
CA GLY A 57 4.90 11.15 -13.45
C GLY A 57 3.47 10.65 -13.51
N LEU A 58 3.02 10.27 -14.72
CA LEU A 58 1.80 9.50 -14.91
C LEU A 58 2.08 8.04 -14.51
N GLU A 59 1.25 7.50 -13.66
CA GLU A 59 1.37 6.13 -13.16
C GLU A 59 0.10 5.35 -13.45
N TYR A 60 0.30 4.06 -13.73
CA TYR A 60 -0.75 3.06 -13.89
C TYR A 60 -0.55 2.01 -12.80
N LEU A 61 -1.57 1.79 -12.00
CA LEU A 61 -1.49 0.83 -10.90
C LEU A 61 -2.71 -0.07 -10.92
N ASP A 62 -2.52 -1.34 -11.23
CA ASP A 62 -3.57 -2.36 -11.11
C ASP A 62 -3.78 -2.69 -9.63
N ILE A 63 -5.03 -2.70 -9.21
CA ILE A 63 -5.43 -2.82 -7.81
C ILE A 63 -6.07 -4.18 -7.57
N ALA A 64 -5.51 -4.92 -6.62
CA ALA A 64 -6.09 -6.18 -6.19
C ALA A 64 -7.50 -5.98 -5.61
N GLY A 65 -8.42 -6.89 -5.89
CA GLY A 65 -9.81 -6.81 -5.41
C GLY A 65 -9.93 -6.67 -3.89
N GLN A 66 -8.95 -7.19 -3.13
CA GLN A 66 -8.88 -6.97 -1.69
C GLN A 66 -8.64 -5.49 -1.33
N ALA A 67 -7.86 -4.76 -2.11
CA ALA A 67 -7.62 -3.34 -1.89
C ALA A 67 -8.83 -2.50 -2.31
N VAL A 68 -9.50 -2.88 -3.41
CA VAL A 68 -10.72 -2.21 -3.89
C VAL A 68 -11.80 -2.13 -2.80
N ARG A 69 -11.93 -3.19 -1.99
CA ARG A 69 -12.92 -3.20 -0.88
C ARG A 69 -12.75 -2.08 0.13
N TYR A 70 -11.54 -1.55 0.30
CA TYR A 70 -11.26 -0.41 1.18
C TYR A 70 -11.51 0.95 0.53
N MET A 71 -11.85 1.00 -0.75
CA MET A 71 -12.23 2.23 -1.42
C MET A 71 -13.71 2.59 -1.16
N GLY A 72 -14.50 1.65 -0.67
CA GLY A 72 -15.92 1.84 -0.42
C GLY A 72 -16.77 1.87 -1.70
N GLN A 73 -17.94 2.48 -1.61
CA GLN A 73 -18.83 2.63 -2.75
C GLN A 73 -18.34 3.74 -3.68
N ARG A 74 -18.47 3.51 -4.99
CA ARG A 74 -18.09 4.48 -6.00
C ARG A 74 -18.96 5.74 -5.89
N GLY A 75 -18.31 6.88 -5.73
CA GLY A 75 -18.94 8.21 -5.76
C GLY A 75 -18.89 8.87 -7.14
N LYS A 76 -19.16 10.16 -7.19
CA LYS A 76 -19.03 10.96 -8.42
C LYS A 76 -17.58 11.08 -8.85
N ALA A 77 -17.35 11.30 -10.14
CA ALA A 77 -16.02 11.32 -10.73
C ALA A 77 -15.04 12.32 -10.05
N ASP A 78 -15.52 13.47 -9.65
CA ASP A 78 -14.76 14.54 -9.00
C ASP A 78 -14.61 14.37 -7.49
N GLU A 79 -15.36 13.45 -6.88
CA GLU A 79 -15.29 13.17 -5.46
C GLU A 79 -14.02 12.37 -5.12
N ARG A 80 -13.45 12.67 -3.94
CA ARG A 80 -12.31 11.91 -3.44
C ARG A 80 -12.73 10.53 -2.94
N VAL A 81 -11.96 9.50 -3.29
CA VAL A 81 -12.18 8.12 -2.81
C VAL A 81 -12.12 8.05 -1.29
N PHE A 82 -11.14 8.72 -0.68
CA PHE A 82 -10.98 8.79 0.78
C PHE A 82 -11.35 10.20 1.28
N ALA A 83 -12.62 10.57 1.08
CA ALA A 83 -13.14 11.84 1.56
C ALA A 83 -13.02 11.94 3.08
N GLY A 84 -12.54 13.08 3.58
CA GLY A 84 -12.31 13.30 5.03
C GLY A 84 -10.92 12.84 5.53
N LEU A 85 -10.10 12.16 4.73
CA LEU A 85 -8.71 11.89 5.10
C LEU A 85 -7.93 13.22 5.19
N LYS A 86 -7.32 13.49 6.35
CA LYS A 86 -6.57 14.71 6.63
C LYS A 86 -5.18 14.39 7.17
N TYR A 87 -4.19 15.20 6.77
CA TYR A 87 -2.89 15.18 7.44
C TYR A 87 -2.98 16.03 8.71
N SER A 88 -3.03 15.37 9.86
CA SER A 88 -3.15 16.05 11.14
C SER A 88 -2.47 15.26 12.25
N ALA A 89 -2.10 15.94 13.33
CA ALA A 89 -1.59 15.30 14.54
C ALA A 89 -2.58 14.27 15.10
N TRP A 90 -3.89 14.57 15.02
CA TRP A 90 -4.96 13.68 15.45
C TRP A 90 -5.01 12.36 14.69
N HIS A 91 -4.89 12.40 13.35
CA HIS A 91 -4.86 11.17 12.54
C HIS A 91 -3.60 10.35 12.80
N ASN A 92 -2.46 11.00 13.02
CA ASN A 92 -1.22 10.30 13.37
C ASN A 92 -1.33 9.63 14.75
N LEU A 93 -1.93 10.31 15.73
CA LEU A 93 -2.19 9.74 17.05
C LEU A 93 -3.18 8.57 16.95
N ALA A 94 -4.30 8.76 16.25
CA ALA A 94 -5.30 7.73 16.05
C ALA A 94 -4.75 6.48 15.36
N LEU A 95 -3.86 6.65 14.36
CA LEU A 95 -3.17 5.54 13.70
C LEU A 95 -2.31 4.77 14.70
N ARG A 96 -1.57 5.46 15.55
CA ARG A 96 -0.74 4.86 16.59
C ARG A 96 -1.59 4.09 17.61
N GLU A 97 -2.64 4.70 18.13
CA GLU A 97 -3.55 4.07 19.10
C GLU A 97 -4.23 2.83 18.53
N TRP A 98 -4.70 2.91 17.29
CA TRP A 98 -5.28 1.77 16.59
C TRP A 98 -4.27 0.63 16.43
N CYS A 99 -3.02 0.93 16.06
CA CYS A 99 -1.95 -0.06 15.98
C CYS A 99 -1.66 -0.71 17.33
N LEU A 100 -1.62 0.08 18.42
CA LEU A 100 -1.43 -0.42 19.78
C LEU A 100 -2.57 -1.35 20.22
N LYS A 101 -3.83 -0.99 19.95
CA LYS A 101 -5.01 -1.86 20.17
C LYS A 101 -4.89 -3.18 19.42
N ALA A 102 -4.31 -3.18 18.24
CA ALA A 102 -4.04 -4.38 17.46
C ALA A 102 -2.82 -5.18 17.96
N GLY A 103 -2.16 -4.75 19.04
CA GLY A 103 -0.95 -5.37 19.59
C GLY A 103 0.31 -5.09 18.77
N ILE A 104 0.34 -3.98 18.02
CA ILE A 104 1.51 -3.52 17.26
C ILE A 104 2.17 -2.40 18.06
N THR A 105 3.29 -2.71 18.71
CA THR A 105 4.02 -1.77 19.60
C THR A 105 5.08 -0.94 18.88
N LYS A 106 5.38 -1.27 17.61
CA LYS A 106 6.32 -0.50 16.79
C LYS A 106 5.77 0.89 16.48
N HIS A 107 6.66 1.86 16.31
CA HIS A 107 6.28 3.19 15.84
C HIS A 107 5.78 3.11 14.39
N ILE A 108 4.47 3.26 14.21
CA ILE A 108 3.82 3.21 12.90
C ILE A 108 3.44 4.62 12.46
N THR A 109 3.86 4.96 11.24
CA THR A 109 3.42 6.13 10.49
C THR A 109 2.63 5.68 9.27
N PHE A 110 1.91 6.59 8.62
CA PHE A 110 1.17 6.22 7.40
C PHE A 110 2.09 5.65 6.30
N HIS A 111 3.33 6.10 6.23
CA HIS A 111 4.31 5.58 5.26
C HIS A 111 4.63 4.09 5.47
N CYS A 112 4.44 3.56 6.68
CA CYS A 112 4.60 2.13 6.96
C CYS A 112 3.63 1.25 6.16
N GLY A 113 2.49 1.79 5.71
CA GLY A 113 1.58 1.09 4.81
C GLY A 113 2.28 0.69 3.50
N ARG A 114 2.95 1.65 2.87
CA ARG A 114 3.72 1.41 1.65
C ARG A 114 4.92 0.47 1.87
N HIS A 115 5.62 0.57 3.01
CA HIS A 115 6.64 -0.40 3.38
C HIS A 115 6.06 -1.81 3.53
N THR A 116 4.88 -1.93 4.15
CA THR A 116 4.18 -3.20 4.30
C THR A 116 3.87 -3.83 2.94
N PHE A 117 3.39 -3.04 1.97
CA PHE A 117 3.19 -3.52 0.60
C PHE A 117 4.47 -4.10 0.00
N ALA A 118 5.58 -3.35 0.06
CA ALA A 118 6.87 -3.80 -0.47
C ALA A 118 7.33 -5.12 0.15
N VAL A 119 7.25 -5.20 1.49
CA VAL A 119 7.63 -6.40 2.25
C VAL A 119 6.75 -7.60 1.88
N LEU A 120 5.44 -7.40 1.78
CA LEU A 120 4.50 -8.45 1.38
C LEU A 120 4.81 -8.98 -0.02
N GLN A 121 4.99 -8.09 -1.00
CA GLN A 121 5.30 -8.47 -2.38
C GLN A 121 6.59 -9.30 -2.45
N LEU A 122 7.67 -8.82 -1.84
CA LEU A 122 8.95 -9.54 -1.80
C LEU A 122 8.84 -10.88 -1.06
N SER A 123 8.08 -10.93 0.04
CA SER A 123 7.85 -12.18 0.79
C SER A 123 7.08 -13.21 -0.02
N LEU A 124 6.19 -12.78 -0.90
CA LEU A 124 5.44 -13.63 -1.82
C LEU A 124 6.25 -14.04 -3.06
N GLY A 125 7.49 -13.55 -3.21
CA GLY A 125 8.39 -13.93 -4.30
C GLY A 125 8.36 -12.98 -5.49
N THR A 126 7.67 -11.84 -5.40
CA THR A 126 7.73 -10.82 -6.46
C THR A 126 9.16 -10.28 -6.58
N GLU A 127 9.67 -10.19 -7.78
CA GLU A 127 11.01 -9.65 -8.03
C GLU A 127 11.14 -8.19 -7.61
N ILE A 128 12.31 -7.83 -7.08
CA ILE A 128 12.58 -6.48 -6.57
C ILE A 128 12.40 -5.39 -7.63
N TYR A 129 12.71 -5.68 -8.89
CA TYR A 129 12.49 -4.76 -10.00
C TYR A 129 11.00 -4.48 -10.20
N THR A 130 10.17 -5.53 -10.20
CA THR A 130 8.71 -5.42 -10.31
C THR A 130 8.15 -4.61 -9.13
N VAL A 131 8.58 -4.91 -7.89
CA VAL A 131 8.18 -4.14 -6.70
C VAL A 131 8.58 -2.66 -6.82
N SER A 132 9.78 -2.39 -7.35
CA SER A 132 10.23 -1.01 -7.62
C SER A 132 9.30 -0.27 -8.58
N LYS A 133 8.85 -0.94 -9.63
CA LYS A 133 7.88 -0.38 -10.60
C LYS A 133 6.51 -0.17 -9.98
N LEU A 134 5.97 -1.15 -9.25
CA LEU A 134 4.70 -1.02 -8.53
C LEU A 134 4.70 0.15 -7.54
N LEU A 135 5.84 0.42 -6.92
CA LEU A 135 6.03 1.56 -6.04
C LEU A 135 6.28 2.87 -6.80
N GLY A 136 6.48 2.87 -8.12
CA GLY A 136 6.85 4.05 -8.90
C GLY A 136 8.18 4.67 -8.39
N HIS A 137 9.17 3.84 -8.08
CA HIS A 137 10.52 4.31 -7.78
C HIS A 137 11.27 4.57 -9.07
N ARG A 138 11.92 5.74 -9.18
CA ARG A 138 12.75 6.07 -10.34
C ARG A 138 14.02 5.24 -10.39
N GLU A 139 14.58 4.93 -9.21
CA GLU A 139 15.81 4.17 -9.04
C GLU A 139 15.56 2.91 -8.22
N LEU A 140 16.11 1.80 -8.68
CA LEU A 140 16.01 0.51 -7.99
C LEU A 140 16.65 0.58 -6.59
N LYS A 141 17.71 1.39 -6.43
CA LYS A 141 18.39 1.62 -5.14
C LYS A 141 17.42 1.98 -4.00
N THR A 142 16.34 2.71 -4.31
CA THR A 142 15.31 3.05 -3.31
C THR A 142 14.58 1.82 -2.78
N THR A 143 14.52 0.74 -3.55
CA THR A 143 13.88 -0.53 -3.16
C THR A 143 14.86 -1.46 -2.47
N GLN A 144 16.16 -1.26 -2.63
CA GLN A 144 17.20 -2.10 -2.02
C GLN A 144 17.22 -2.06 -0.48
N VAL A 145 16.55 -1.10 0.14
CA VAL A 145 16.35 -1.08 1.62
C VAL A 145 15.68 -2.35 2.13
N TYR A 146 15.02 -3.10 1.25
CA TYR A 146 14.39 -4.39 1.55
C TYR A 146 15.29 -5.61 1.22
N ALA A 147 16.58 -5.41 0.93
CA ALA A 147 17.50 -6.46 0.49
C ALA A 147 17.59 -7.65 1.46
N GLN A 148 17.47 -7.43 2.78
CA GLN A 148 17.49 -8.49 3.79
C GLN A 148 16.38 -9.53 3.56
N ILE A 149 15.23 -9.13 3.03
CA ILE A 149 14.13 -10.05 2.70
C ILE A 149 14.54 -10.94 1.52
N MET A 150 15.27 -10.37 0.56
CA MET A 150 15.81 -11.11 -0.60
C MET A 150 16.86 -12.15 -0.19
N ASP A 151 17.68 -11.87 0.83
CA ASP A 151 18.69 -12.82 1.30
C ASP A 151 18.07 -14.07 1.91
N ALA A 152 16.94 -13.96 2.60
CA ALA A 152 16.17 -15.12 3.05
C ALA A 152 15.66 -15.94 1.87
N LYS A 153 15.15 -15.30 0.82
CA LYS A 153 14.67 -15.95 -0.41
C LYS A 153 15.79 -16.62 -1.20
N LYS A 154 16.98 -16.03 -1.24
CA LYS A 154 18.16 -16.65 -1.88
C LYS A 154 18.50 -17.99 -1.22
N ARG A 155 18.52 -18.05 0.11
CA ARG A 155 18.76 -19.30 0.85
C ARG A 155 17.69 -20.35 0.55
N GLU A 156 16.44 -19.96 0.52
CA GLU A 156 15.33 -20.85 0.16
C GLU A 156 15.47 -21.38 -1.28
N ALA A 157 15.84 -20.53 -2.23
CA ALA A 157 16.00 -20.89 -3.64
C ALA A 157 17.12 -21.92 -3.84
N VAL A 158 18.27 -21.76 -3.17
CA VAL A 158 19.39 -22.72 -3.25
C VAL A 158 18.96 -24.10 -2.75
N ASN A 159 18.16 -24.16 -1.68
CA ASN A 159 17.69 -25.42 -1.10
C ASN A 159 16.59 -26.12 -1.93
N ARG A 160 16.09 -25.49 -3.00
CA ARG A 160 15.14 -26.11 -3.93
C ARG A 160 15.79 -26.93 -5.04
N ILE A 161 17.13 -26.87 -5.17
CA ILE A 161 17.86 -27.67 -6.16
C ILE A 161 17.78 -29.13 -5.70
N PRO A 162 17.24 -30.06 -6.53
CA PRO A 162 17.21 -31.49 -6.17
C PRO A 162 18.61 -32.06 -5.96
N GLU A 163 18.72 -33.04 -5.09
CA GLU A 163 19.94 -33.83 -5.01
C GLU A 163 20.15 -34.58 -6.33
N LEU A 164 21.43 -34.64 -6.79
CA LEU A 164 21.82 -35.29 -8.03
C LEU A 164 22.02 -36.80 -7.81
#